data_37f987e46e8a7283522cb8498ac6fd92
#
_entry.id   37f987e46e8a7283522cb8498ac6fd92
#
_cell.length_a   1.000
_cell.length_b   1.000
_cell.length_c   1.000
_cell.angle_alpha   90.00
_cell.angle_beta   90.00
_cell.angle_gamma   90.00
#
_symmetry.space_group_name_H-M   'P 1'
#
loop_
_entity.id
_entity.type
_entity.pdbx_description
1 polymer ?
#
loop_
_entity_poly.entity_id
_entity_poly.type
_entity_poly.pdbx_seq_one_letter_code
_entity_poly.pdbx_strand_id
1 'polypeptide(L)'
;MRTANPGTWVTLESMNSQQEFVLRAIEEQDIRYIRLWFTDILGYLKSVAVAPAELEGSFEEGIGFDGSAVEGFSRVSEADTIAQPDPSTFQVMPRLHKEDTITSARMFCDIVMPDGQPSWADPRQVLRRQIKALADEGFHAFIHPEIEFFLVESLATDGKPPVPTDNGGYFDQAVYDRAPRFRQEAITVLEDMGIPVEFSHHENAPGQQEIDLRYADPLTMADNVMSFRYIIKQIAMKNGVQATFMPKPFQDLPVNGMHTHISLFEGDTNAFHDPDDENQLSDTAKGFIAGILTHASAVSYTH
;
A
#
# COMPACT_ATOMS: atom_id res chain seq x y z
N MET A 1 -21.77 15.24 -5.21
CA MET A 1 -21.29 13.85 -5.23
C MET A 1 -21.21 13.42 -6.68
N ARG A 2 -20.02 13.30 -7.26
CA ARG A 2 -19.84 12.72 -8.59
C ARG A 2 -19.39 11.28 -8.34
N THR A 3 -20.24 10.34 -8.70
CA THR A 3 -19.94 8.91 -8.69
C THR A 3 -18.84 8.64 -9.71
N ALA A 4 -17.68 8.21 -9.26
CA ALA A 4 -16.66 7.66 -10.14
C ALA A 4 -17.20 6.38 -10.75
N ASN A 5 -17.15 6.28 -12.07
CA ASN A 5 -17.60 5.12 -12.82
C ASN A 5 -16.54 4.01 -12.67
N PRO A 6 -16.83 2.87 -12.02
CA PRO A 6 -15.87 1.79 -11.87
C PRO A 6 -15.80 1.01 -13.19
N GLY A 7 -14.62 0.95 -13.78
CA GLY A 7 -14.39 0.11 -14.96
C GLY A 7 -13.86 0.81 -16.21
N THR A 8 -13.24 1.98 -16.08
CA THR A 8 -12.53 2.56 -17.22
C THR A 8 -11.19 1.86 -17.40
N TRP A 9 -11.14 0.97 -18.39
CA TRP A 9 -9.86 0.50 -18.95
C TRP A 9 -9.03 1.72 -19.33
N VAL A 10 -7.82 1.82 -18.80
CA VAL A 10 -6.89 2.89 -19.15
C VAL A 10 -6.60 2.75 -20.64
N THR A 11 -7.09 3.65 -21.47
CA THR A 11 -6.78 3.70 -22.90
C THR A 11 -5.43 4.38 -23.10
N LEU A 12 -4.76 4.14 -24.23
CA LEU A 12 -3.51 4.85 -24.58
C LEU A 12 -3.67 6.38 -24.52
N GLU A 13 -4.83 6.90 -24.92
CA GLU A 13 -5.15 8.34 -24.82
C GLU A 13 -5.26 8.81 -23.36
N SER A 14 -5.81 8.00 -22.47
CA SER A 14 -5.88 8.33 -21.03
C SER A 14 -4.53 8.24 -20.34
N MET A 15 -3.65 7.33 -20.75
CA MET A 15 -2.27 7.25 -20.24
C MET A 15 -1.47 8.49 -20.66
N ASN A 16 -1.54 8.92 -21.91
CA ASN A 16 -0.89 10.15 -22.37
C ASN A 16 -1.38 11.39 -21.59
N SER A 17 -2.68 11.47 -21.34
CA SER A 17 -3.25 12.56 -20.53
C SER A 17 -2.74 12.56 -19.07
N GLN A 18 -2.54 11.39 -18.47
CA GLN A 18 -1.97 11.26 -17.12
C GLN A 18 -0.47 11.63 -17.10
N GLN A 19 0.30 11.20 -18.10
CA GLN A 19 1.71 11.56 -18.23
C GLN A 19 1.87 13.08 -18.39
N GLU A 20 1.08 13.70 -19.25
CA GLU A 20 1.06 15.17 -19.42
C GLU A 20 0.71 15.90 -18.12
N PHE A 21 -0.27 15.36 -17.37
CA PHE A 21 -0.62 15.90 -16.05
C PHE A 21 0.57 15.85 -15.10
N VAL A 22 1.26 14.70 -15.02
CA VAL A 22 2.41 14.49 -14.14
C VAL A 22 3.56 15.46 -14.51
N LEU A 23 3.92 15.56 -15.79
CA LEU A 23 4.97 16.45 -16.25
C LEU A 23 4.67 17.91 -15.90
N ARG A 24 3.42 18.35 -16.08
CA ARG A 24 2.97 19.68 -15.70
C ARG A 24 3.03 19.89 -14.18
N ALA A 25 2.57 18.93 -13.38
CA ALA A 25 2.61 19.04 -11.94
C ALA A 25 4.04 19.14 -11.39
N ILE A 26 5.00 18.47 -12.04
CA ILE A 26 6.42 18.56 -11.70
C ILE A 26 6.95 19.98 -11.91
N GLU A 27 6.62 20.61 -13.01
CA GLU A 27 7.02 21.99 -13.30
C GLU A 27 6.33 22.99 -12.35
N GLU A 28 5.01 22.92 -12.21
CA GLU A 28 4.21 23.85 -11.40
C GLU A 28 4.57 23.82 -9.92
N GLN A 29 4.94 22.65 -9.39
CA GLN A 29 5.24 22.46 -7.96
C GLN A 29 6.75 22.43 -7.65
N ASP A 30 7.61 22.71 -8.65
CA ASP A 30 9.07 22.68 -8.54
C ASP A 30 9.58 21.37 -7.91
N ILE A 31 9.06 20.25 -8.41
CA ILE A 31 9.48 18.92 -7.94
C ILE A 31 10.87 18.63 -8.52
N ARG A 32 11.81 18.28 -7.64
CA ARG A 32 13.23 18.09 -7.99
C ARG A 32 13.70 16.65 -7.86
N TYR A 33 12.89 15.78 -7.26
CA TYR A 33 13.27 14.41 -6.97
C TYR A 33 12.07 13.50 -7.09
N ILE A 34 12.10 12.55 -8.03
CA ILE A 34 11.00 11.63 -8.28
C ILE A 34 11.46 10.23 -7.94
N ARG A 35 10.74 9.61 -7.00
CA ARG A 35 10.97 8.22 -6.59
C ARG A 35 10.08 7.30 -7.39
N LEU A 36 10.68 6.33 -8.04
CA LEU A 36 9.99 5.23 -8.68
C LEU A 36 10.03 4.04 -7.72
N TRP A 37 8.86 3.62 -7.28
CA TRP A 37 8.66 2.60 -6.24
C TRP A 37 8.16 1.29 -6.83
N PHE A 38 8.68 0.19 -6.33
CA PHE A 38 8.20 -1.15 -6.59
C PHE A 38 8.47 -2.05 -5.38
N THR A 39 7.92 -3.25 -5.34
CA THR A 39 8.13 -4.20 -4.23
C THR A 39 8.80 -5.47 -4.74
N ASP A 40 9.66 -6.06 -3.90
CA ASP A 40 10.13 -7.42 -4.15
C ASP A 40 9.11 -8.47 -3.64
N ILE A 41 9.42 -9.75 -3.85
CA ILE A 41 8.55 -10.87 -3.43
C ILE A 41 8.40 -11.00 -1.92
N LEU A 42 9.26 -10.36 -1.14
CA LEU A 42 9.20 -10.32 0.32
C LEU A 42 8.41 -9.11 0.84
N GLY A 43 7.88 -8.26 -0.06
CA GLY A 43 7.13 -7.07 0.29
C GLY A 43 8.00 -5.90 0.76
N TYR A 44 9.31 -5.91 0.49
CA TYR A 44 10.16 -4.75 0.73
C TYR A 44 9.99 -3.72 -0.38
N LEU A 45 9.75 -2.48 0.05
CA LEU A 45 9.70 -1.35 -0.86
C LEU A 45 11.09 -1.05 -1.42
N LYS A 46 11.23 -1.09 -2.74
CA LYS A 46 12.40 -0.69 -3.50
C LYS A 46 12.16 0.67 -4.13
N SER A 47 13.22 1.41 -4.36
CA SER A 47 13.13 2.75 -4.94
C SER A 47 14.36 3.06 -5.78
N VAL A 48 14.13 3.61 -6.96
CA VAL A 48 15.12 4.34 -7.73
C VAL A 48 14.64 5.79 -7.89
N ALA A 49 15.56 6.73 -7.97
CA ALA A 49 15.22 8.13 -8.17
C ALA A 49 15.63 8.60 -9.55
N VAL A 50 14.76 9.38 -10.18
CA VAL A 50 15.02 10.02 -11.46
C VAL A 50 14.95 11.54 -11.32
N ALA A 51 15.75 12.24 -12.13
CA ALA A 51 15.64 13.67 -12.27
C ALA A 51 14.40 14.04 -13.11
N PRO A 52 13.80 15.23 -12.92
CA PRO A 52 12.64 15.66 -13.72
C PRO A 52 12.86 15.58 -15.22
N ALA A 53 14.07 15.91 -15.70
CA ALA A 53 14.40 15.89 -17.13
C ALA A 53 14.39 14.48 -17.75
N GLU A 54 14.55 13.44 -16.94
CA GLU A 54 14.59 12.04 -17.40
C GLU A 54 13.22 11.35 -17.34
N LEU A 55 12.22 12.02 -16.77
CA LEU A 55 10.94 11.36 -16.51
C LEU A 55 10.15 11.04 -17.78
N GLU A 56 10.16 11.96 -18.75
CA GLU A 56 9.45 11.74 -20.03
C GLU A 56 9.99 10.48 -20.72
N GLY A 57 11.32 10.34 -20.84
CA GLY A 57 11.95 9.13 -21.35
C GLY A 57 11.65 7.89 -20.52
N SER A 58 11.53 8.07 -19.20
CA SER A 58 11.17 6.95 -18.30
C SER A 58 9.74 6.44 -18.51
N PHE A 59 8.82 7.28 -19.00
CA PHE A 59 7.48 6.81 -19.38
C PHE A 59 7.50 5.99 -20.67
N GLU A 60 8.40 6.32 -21.60
CA GLU A 60 8.49 5.63 -22.89
C GLU A 60 9.28 4.31 -22.79
N GLU A 61 10.43 4.34 -22.14
CA GLU A 61 11.41 3.23 -22.14
C GLU A 61 11.48 2.50 -20.80
N GLY A 62 10.91 3.08 -19.73
CA GLY A 62 11.10 2.60 -18.37
C GLY A 62 12.52 2.84 -17.84
N ILE A 63 12.83 2.30 -16.68
CA ILE A 63 14.16 2.33 -16.07
C ILE A 63 14.71 0.90 -15.99
N GLY A 64 15.75 0.64 -16.77
CA GLY A 64 16.46 -0.64 -16.73
C GLY A 64 17.26 -0.82 -15.45
N PHE A 65 17.20 -2.01 -14.86
CA PHE A 65 17.99 -2.36 -13.69
C PHE A 65 18.34 -3.85 -13.69
N ASP A 66 19.34 -4.23 -12.88
CA ASP A 66 19.71 -5.62 -12.65
C ASP A 66 18.71 -6.31 -11.72
N GLY A 67 17.76 -7.03 -12.29
CA GLY A 67 16.75 -7.77 -11.54
C GLY A 67 17.32 -8.90 -10.70
N SER A 68 18.54 -9.38 -10.98
CA SER A 68 19.19 -10.41 -10.16
C SER A 68 19.63 -9.86 -8.78
N ALA A 69 19.76 -8.54 -8.66
CA ALA A 69 20.03 -7.87 -7.40
C ALA A 69 18.77 -7.69 -6.53
N VAL A 70 17.59 -8.01 -7.05
CA VAL A 70 16.31 -7.93 -6.34
C VAL A 70 15.78 -9.33 -6.10
N GLU A 71 15.48 -9.65 -4.84
CA GLU A 71 15.04 -10.99 -4.42
C GLU A 71 13.83 -11.46 -5.24
N GLY A 72 14.01 -12.60 -5.91
CA GLY A 72 12.95 -13.29 -6.64
C GLY A 72 12.63 -12.77 -8.04
N PHE A 73 13.28 -11.68 -8.53
CA PHE A 73 12.90 -11.10 -9.82
C PHE A 73 13.51 -11.83 -11.02
N SER A 74 14.80 -12.15 -10.98
CA SER A 74 15.43 -12.87 -12.08
C SER A 74 16.64 -13.69 -11.64
N ARG A 75 17.13 -14.54 -12.56
CA ARG A 75 18.41 -15.22 -12.39
C ARG A 75 19.52 -14.33 -12.95
N VAL A 76 20.76 -14.55 -12.51
CA VAL A 76 21.95 -13.80 -12.99
C VAL A 76 22.09 -13.82 -14.53
N SER A 77 21.64 -14.89 -15.19
CA SER A 77 21.67 -15.02 -16.66
C SER A 77 20.53 -14.28 -17.38
N GLU A 78 19.57 -13.73 -16.66
CA GLU A 78 18.37 -13.06 -17.18
C GLU A 78 18.16 -11.76 -16.40
N ALA A 79 19.25 -11.03 -16.16
CA ALA A 79 19.29 -9.94 -15.18
C ALA A 79 18.54 -8.67 -15.61
N ASP A 80 18.44 -8.42 -16.91
CA ASP A 80 17.82 -7.20 -17.43
C ASP A 80 16.32 -7.18 -17.13
N THR A 81 15.91 -6.15 -16.42
CA THR A 81 14.54 -5.93 -15.97
C THR A 81 14.23 -4.43 -16.06
N ILE A 82 12.99 -4.08 -16.29
CA ILE A 82 12.57 -2.69 -16.49
C ILE A 82 11.50 -2.34 -15.48
N ALA A 83 11.70 -1.24 -14.75
CA ALA A 83 10.69 -0.60 -13.93
C ALA A 83 9.93 0.42 -14.80
N GLN A 84 8.67 0.13 -15.10
CA GLN A 84 7.79 0.96 -15.92
C GLN A 84 6.91 1.82 -15.02
N PRO A 85 7.08 3.15 -14.96
CA PRO A 85 6.29 4.01 -14.09
C PRO A 85 4.80 4.00 -14.46
N ASP A 86 3.94 3.90 -13.45
CA ASP A 86 2.49 4.04 -13.57
C ASP A 86 2.09 5.48 -13.21
N PRO A 87 1.81 6.36 -14.20
CA PRO A 87 1.53 7.77 -13.95
C PRO A 87 0.24 7.98 -13.15
N SER A 88 -0.68 7.00 -13.12
CA SER A 88 -1.91 7.07 -12.33
C SER A 88 -1.65 7.07 -10.82
N THR A 89 -0.47 6.61 -10.42
CA THR A 89 -0.04 6.53 -9.02
C THR A 89 0.78 7.74 -8.56
N PHE A 90 0.94 8.75 -9.41
CA PHE A 90 1.72 9.94 -9.07
C PHE A 90 1.24 10.61 -7.78
N GLN A 91 2.18 10.88 -6.88
CA GLN A 91 1.90 11.52 -5.60
C GLN A 91 3.05 12.41 -5.17
N VAL A 92 2.72 13.66 -4.82
CA VAL A 92 3.68 14.57 -4.17
C VAL A 92 3.91 14.09 -2.74
N MET A 93 5.17 14.00 -2.35
CA MET A 93 5.55 13.51 -1.03
C MET A 93 5.45 14.65 0.00
N PRO A 94 4.92 14.38 1.20
CA PRO A 94 4.82 15.36 2.26
C PRO A 94 6.21 15.77 2.76
N ARG A 95 6.36 17.03 3.14
CA ARG A 95 7.55 17.55 3.83
C ARG A 95 7.40 17.28 5.33
N LEU A 96 7.95 16.18 5.80
CA LEU A 96 7.79 15.75 7.19
C LEU A 96 8.83 16.37 8.13
N HIS A 97 10.00 16.71 7.63
CA HIS A 97 11.08 17.32 8.41
C HIS A 97 11.34 18.76 7.99
N LYS A 98 11.80 19.58 8.93
CA LYS A 98 12.13 20.99 8.65
C LYS A 98 13.28 21.14 7.65
N GLU A 99 14.11 20.12 7.58
CA GLU A 99 15.26 20.01 6.67
C GLU A 99 14.84 19.62 5.25
N ASP A 100 13.60 19.18 5.04
CA ASP A 100 13.06 18.83 3.73
C ASP A 100 12.84 20.10 2.89
N THR A 101 13.91 20.57 2.25
CA THR A 101 13.88 21.78 1.40
C THR A 101 13.51 21.48 -0.05
N ILE A 102 13.59 20.22 -0.46
CA ILE A 102 13.34 19.76 -1.82
C ILE A 102 11.94 19.15 -1.92
N THR A 103 11.15 19.64 -2.87
CA THR A 103 9.88 18.98 -3.19
C THR A 103 10.15 17.69 -3.94
N SER A 104 9.57 16.61 -3.49
CA SER A 104 9.71 15.29 -4.10
C SER A 104 8.36 14.65 -4.38
N ALA A 105 8.35 13.73 -5.34
CA ALA A 105 7.18 12.93 -5.67
C ALA A 105 7.55 11.44 -5.74
N ARG A 106 6.54 10.59 -5.80
CA ARG A 106 6.71 9.16 -6.07
C ARG A 106 5.71 8.69 -7.11
N MET A 107 6.05 7.63 -7.82
CA MET A 107 5.13 6.78 -8.60
C MET A 107 5.45 5.32 -8.32
N PHE A 108 4.44 4.47 -8.34
CA PHE A 108 4.68 3.03 -8.39
C PHE A 108 5.03 2.60 -9.81
N CYS A 109 5.80 1.51 -9.92
CA CYS A 109 6.17 0.92 -11.19
C CYS A 109 5.62 -0.49 -11.28
N ASP A 110 5.22 -0.87 -12.47
CA ASP A 110 5.09 -2.27 -12.87
C ASP A 110 6.46 -2.77 -13.35
N ILE A 111 6.78 -4.02 -13.07
CA ILE A 111 8.02 -4.62 -13.54
C ILE A 111 7.75 -5.41 -14.82
N VAL A 112 8.53 -5.10 -15.85
CA VAL A 112 8.44 -5.76 -17.15
C VAL A 112 9.80 -6.31 -17.60
N MET A 113 9.74 -7.30 -18.46
CA MET A 113 10.92 -7.88 -19.09
C MET A 113 11.35 -7.05 -20.30
N PRO A 114 12.58 -7.20 -20.83
CA PRO A 114 13.06 -6.45 -22.01
C PRO A 114 12.22 -6.62 -23.27
N ASP A 115 11.44 -7.69 -23.37
CA ASP A 115 10.47 -7.91 -24.46
C ASP A 115 9.12 -7.21 -24.24
N GLY A 116 9.00 -6.45 -23.17
CA GLY A 116 7.78 -5.73 -22.77
C GLY A 116 6.74 -6.59 -22.08
N GLN A 117 7.00 -7.88 -21.84
CA GLN A 117 6.06 -8.73 -21.12
C GLN A 117 6.10 -8.43 -19.60
N PRO A 118 4.95 -8.50 -18.91
CA PRO A 118 4.92 -8.36 -17.45
C PRO A 118 5.78 -9.42 -16.76
N SER A 119 6.56 -9.01 -15.77
CA SER A 119 7.32 -9.93 -14.94
C SER A 119 6.37 -10.78 -14.08
N TRP A 120 6.61 -12.09 -14.07
CA TRP A 120 5.86 -13.01 -13.21
C TRP A 120 6.18 -12.85 -11.73
N ALA A 121 7.34 -12.31 -11.42
CA ALA A 121 7.80 -12.08 -10.05
C ALA A 121 7.31 -10.76 -9.45
N ASP A 122 6.73 -9.87 -10.26
CA ASP A 122 6.19 -8.60 -9.77
C ASP A 122 4.88 -8.80 -9.01
N PRO A 123 4.83 -8.48 -7.69
CA PRO A 123 3.62 -8.59 -6.90
C PRO A 123 2.44 -7.76 -7.44
N ARG A 124 2.70 -6.56 -8.00
CA ARG A 124 1.65 -5.76 -8.65
C ARG A 124 1.04 -6.48 -9.86
N GLN A 125 1.87 -7.13 -10.67
CA GLN A 125 1.40 -7.90 -11.83
C GLN A 125 0.64 -9.17 -11.41
N VAL A 126 1.00 -9.79 -10.29
CA VAL A 126 0.19 -10.89 -9.71
C VAL A 126 -1.23 -10.39 -9.41
N LEU A 127 -1.34 -9.25 -8.73
CA LEU A 127 -2.64 -8.66 -8.38
C LEU A 127 -3.42 -8.22 -9.64
N ARG A 128 -2.77 -7.56 -10.61
CA ARG A 128 -3.40 -7.17 -11.89
C ARG A 128 -4.01 -8.36 -12.63
N ARG A 129 -3.33 -9.52 -12.64
CA ARG A 129 -3.88 -10.74 -13.26
C ARG A 129 -5.15 -11.21 -12.55
N GLN A 130 -5.21 -11.13 -11.22
CA GLN A 130 -6.40 -11.52 -10.46
C GLN A 130 -7.55 -10.52 -10.66
N ILE A 131 -7.25 -9.22 -10.67
CA ILE A 131 -8.24 -8.17 -10.98
C ILE A 131 -8.83 -8.40 -12.37
N LYS A 132 -7.98 -8.71 -13.35
CA LYS A 132 -8.45 -9.02 -14.72
C LYS A 132 -9.31 -10.26 -14.73
N ALA A 133 -8.92 -11.34 -14.06
CA ALA A 133 -9.72 -12.57 -14.00
C ALA A 133 -11.10 -12.32 -13.38
N LEU A 134 -11.19 -11.51 -12.31
CA LEU A 134 -12.48 -11.10 -11.73
C LEU A 134 -13.30 -10.28 -12.72
N ALA A 135 -12.68 -9.36 -13.44
CA ALA A 135 -13.38 -8.53 -14.43
C ALA A 135 -13.89 -9.35 -15.62
N ASP A 136 -13.14 -10.36 -16.06
CA ASP A 136 -13.56 -11.28 -17.13
C ASP A 136 -14.81 -12.11 -16.72
N GLU A 137 -15.02 -12.34 -15.42
CA GLU A 137 -16.22 -12.95 -14.83
C GLU A 137 -17.35 -11.94 -14.50
N GLY A 138 -17.14 -10.65 -14.80
CA GLY A 138 -18.12 -9.59 -14.58
C GLY A 138 -18.08 -8.95 -13.18
N PHE A 139 -17.09 -9.30 -12.35
CA PHE A 139 -16.96 -8.76 -11.00
C PHE A 139 -15.86 -7.70 -10.90
N HIS A 140 -16.04 -6.81 -9.92
CA HIS A 140 -14.96 -5.96 -9.40
C HIS A 140 -14.94 -6.01 -7.89
N ALA A 141 -13.73 -5.88 -7.32
CA ALA A 141 -13.50 -5.99 -5.90
C ALA A 141 -13.21 -4.63 -5.27
N PHE A 142 -13.60 -4.48 -4.01
CA PHE A 142 -13.13 -3.42 -3.13
C PHE A 142 -12.48 -4.04 -1.90
N ILE A 143 -11.40 -3.41 -1.44
CA ILE A 143 -10.59 -3.86 -0.32
C ILE A 143 -10.54 -2.76 0.73
N HIS A 144 -10.71 -3.16 2.01
CA HIS A 144 -10.61 -2.29 3.18
C HIS A 144 -9.73 -2.98 4.23
N PRO A 145 -8.49 -2.52 4.47
CA PRO A 145 -7.62 -3.07 5.50
C PRO A 145 -7.74 -2.31 6.81
N GLU A 146 -7.73 -3.02 7.92
CA GLU A 146 -7.49 -2.54 9.28
C GLU A 146 -6.02 -2.78 9.60
N ILE A 147 -5.24 -1.71 9.83
CA ILE A 147 -3.78 -1.83 9.89
C ILE A 147 -3.27 -1.52 11.28
N GLU A 148 -2.86 -2.55 11.99
CA GLU A 148 -2.27 -2.44 13.30
C GLU A 148 -0.74 -2.30 13.24
N PHE A 149 -0.19 -1.55 14.18
CA PHE A 149 1.25 -1.38 14.37
C PHE A 149 1.57 -0.96 15.80
N PHE A 150 2.81 -1.24 16.24
CA PHE A 150 3.29 -0.73 17.52
C PHE A 150 4.12 0.53 17.32
N LEU A 151 3.90 1.51 18.19
CA LEU A 151 4.84 2.59 18.45
C LEU A 151 5.75 2.18 19.61
N VAL A 152 7.05 2.27 19.38
CA VAL A 152 8.06 1.88 20.37
C VAL A 152 9.12 2.97 20.51
N GLU A 153 9.65 3.14 21.73
CA GLU A 153 10.77 4.06 22.00
C GLU A 153 12.05 3.57 21.28
N SER A 154 12.22 2.25 21.19
CA SER A 154 13.31 1.61 20.46
C SER A 154 12.89 0.25 19.93
N LEU A 155 13.38 -0.12 18.75
CA LEU A 155 13.30 -1.50 18.26
C LEU A 155 14.20 -2.41 19.08
N ALA A 156 13.98 -3.72 18.97
CA ALA A 156 14.83 -4.72 19.60
C ALA A 156 16.30 -4.52 19.18
N THR A 157 17.18 -4.34 20.15
CA THR A 157 18.63 -4.22 19.94
C THR A 157 19.38 -5.00 21.01
N ASP A 158 20.46 -5.66 20.64
CA ASP A 158 21.35 -6.39 21.55
C ASP A 158 20.61 -7.40 22.47
N GLY A 159 19.59 -8.08 21.93
CA GLY A 159 18.78 -9.06 22.65
C GLY A 159 17.78 -8.47 23.64
N LYS A 160 17.60 -7.13 23.66
CA LYS A 160 16.55 -6.49 24.45
C LYS A 160 15.25 -6.40 23.63
N PRO A 161 14.10 -6.66 24.23
CA PRO A 161 12.80 -6.48 23.55
C PRO A 161 12.57 -5.00 23.21
N PRO A 162 11.69 -4.70 22.23
CA PRO A 162 11.22 -3.35 22.01
C PRO A 162 10.57 -2.78 23.27
N VAL A 163 10.54 -1.44 23.39
CA VAL A 163 9.90 -0.77 24.54
C VAL A 163 8.68 0.01 24.01
N PRO A 164 7.45 -0.35 24.43
CA PRO A 164 6.24 0.39 24.04
C PRO A 164 6.29 1.86 24.47
N THR A 165 5.65 2.75 23.72
CA THR A 165 5.62 4.18 24.02
C THR A 165 4.67 4.58 25.17
N ASP A 166 3.77 3.68 25.54
CA ASP A 166 2.71 3.89 26.54
C ASP A 166 2.28 2.58 27.22
N ASN A 167 1.31 2.68 28.12
CA ASN A 167 0.66 1.54 28.79
C ASN A 167 -0.85 1.54 28.55
N GLY A 168 -1.31 2.14 27.43
CA GLY A 168 -2.71 2.18 27.05
C GLY A 168 -3.29 0.81 26.66
N GLY A 169 -4.59 0.76 26.56
CA GLY A 169 -5.37 -0.37 26.09
C GLY A 169 -6.44 0.08 25.08
N TYR A 170 -7.32 -0.84 24.72
CA TYR A 170 -8.30 -0.65 23.67
C TYR A 170 -9.18 0.60 23.89
N PHE A 171 -9.16 1.50 22.89
CA PHE A 171 -9.86 2.79 22.87
C PHE A 171 -9.43 3.80 23.95
N ASP A 172 -8.33 3.55 24.65
CA ASP A 172 -7.83 4.51 25.65
C ASP A 172 -7.47 5.85 25.00
N GLN A 173 -7.87 6.93 25.69
CA GLN A 173 -7.60 8.32 25.34
C GLN A 173 -6.85 8.99 26.49
N ALA A 174 -5.55 8.73 26.58
CA ALA A 174 -4.72 9.31 27.63
C ALA A 174 -4.28 10.75 27.26
N VAL A 175 -4.48 11.70 28.18
CA VAL A 175 -4.20 13.13 27.93
C VAL A 175 -2.70 13.42 27.74
N TYR A 176 -1.85 12.63 28.36
CA TYR A 176 -0.38 12.81 28.34
C TYR A 176 0.32 11.89 27.34
N ASP A 177 -0.44 11.07 26.61
CA ASP A 177 0.08 10.16 25.64
C ASP A 177 0.45 10.86 24.32
N ARG A 178 1.51 10.42 23.69
CA ARG A 178 1.96 10.89 22.35
C ARG A 178 1.12 10.30 21.23
N ALA A 179 0.55 9.13 21.44
CA ALA A 179 -0.13 8.36 20.41
C ALA A 179 -1.32 9.09 19.77
N PRO A 180 -2.21 9.80 20.49
CA PRO A 180 -3.29 10.57 19.87
C PRO A 180 -2.80 11.65 18.92
N ARG A 181 -1.72 12.35 19.27
CA ARG A 181 -1.11 13.38 18.40
C ARG A 181 -0.45 12.76 17.19
N PHE A 182 0.21 11.62 17.38
CA PHE A 182 0.80 10.84 16.29
C PHE A 182 -0.28 10.42 15.30
N ARG A 183 -1.38 9.80 15.74
CA ARG A 183 -2.48 9.41 14.87
C ARG A 183 -3.09 10.59 14.13
N GLN A 184 -3.31 11.72 14.83
CA GLN A 184 -3.82 12.94 14.19
C GLN A 184 -2.89 13.43 13.08
N GLU A 185 -1.58 13.47 13.31
CA GLU A 185 -0.60 13.84 12.30
C GLU A 185 -0.58 12.85 11.14
N ALA A 186 -0.60 11.54 11.45
CA ALA A 186 -0.59 10.49 10.45
C ALA A 186 -1.83 10.57 9.53
N ILE A 187 -3.02 10.73 10.09
CA ILE A 187 -4.26 10.90 9.34
C ILE A 187 -4.17 12.14 8.43
N THR A 188 -3.74 13.26 8.97
CA THR A 188 -3.62 14.51 8.16
C THR A 188 -2.69 14.30 6.96
N VAL A 189 -1.54 13.69 7.18
CA VAL A 189 -0.56 13.43 6.11
C VAL A 189 -1.10 12.43 5.07
N LEU A 190 -1.76 11.37 5.52
CA LEU A 190 -2.35 10.37 4.62
C LEU A 190 -3.47 10.99 3.76
N GLU A 191 -4.36 11.78 4.36
CA GLU A 191 -5.43 12.49 3.67
C GLU A 191 -4.88 13.50 2.64
N ASP A 192 -3.83 14.26 3.01
CA ASP A 192 -3.14 15.20 2.11
C ASP A 192 -2.49 14.45 0.92
N MET A 193 -2.11 13.19 1.09
CA MET A 193 -1.64 12.30 0.03
C MET A 193 -2.76 11.62 -0.75
N GLY A 194 -4.03 11.93 -0.49
CA GLY A 194 -5.16 11.29 -1.14
C GLY A 194 -5.39 9.83 -0.72
N ILE A 195 -4.84 9.42 0.42
CA ILE A 195 -5.07 8.11 1.05
C ILE A 195 -6.13 8.31 2.15
N PRO A 196 -7.41 8.07 1.87
CA PRO A 196 -8.46 8.39 2.82
C PRO A 196 -8.47 7.40 3.99
N VAL A 197 -8.55 7.97 5.20
CA VAL A 197 -8.67 7.21 6.45
C VAL A 197 -10.13 7.13 6.87
N GLU A 198 -10.55 6.02 7.46
CA GLU A 198 -11.89 5.83 7.99
C GLU A 198 -11.93 6.19 9.48
N PHE A 199 -11.12 5.56 10.30
CA PHE A 199 -10.97 5.89 11.72
C PHE A 199 -9.61 5.43 12.27
N SER A 200 -9.33 5.73 13.53
CA SER A 200 -8.12 5.28 14.23
C SER A 200 -8.35 5.25 15.73
N HIS A 201 -7.69 4.34 16.39
CA HIS A 201 -7.75 4.20 17.86
C HIS A 201 -6.46 3.60 18.45
N HIS A 202 -6.39 3.59 19.77
CA HIS A 202 -5.44 2.79 20.51
C HIS A 202 -5.92 1.34 20.52
N GLU A 203 -5.03 0.39 20.22
CA GLU A 203 -5.34 -1.02 20.19
C GLU A 203 -5.09 -1.69 21.57
N ASN A 204 -5.26 -3.01 21.67
CA ASN A 204 -5.29 -3.73 22.95
C ASN A 204 -4.00 -3.68 23.75
N ALA A 205 -2.85 -3.65 23.09
CA ALA A 205 -1.57 -3.71 23.77
C ALA A 205 -0.95 -2.34 24.00
N PRO A 206 -0.12 -2.16 25.05
CA PRO A 206 0.70 -0.99 25.23
C PRO A 206 1.46 -0.59 23.96
N GLY A 207 1.34 0.67 23.54
CA GLY A 207 1.96 1.21 22.33
C GLY A 207 1.32 0.74 21.02
N GLN A 208 0.29 -0.09 21.04
CA GLN A 208 -0.36 -0.60 19.84
C GLN A 208 -1.40 0.41 19.32
N GLN A 209 -1.34 0.68 18.02
CA GLN A 209 -2.19 1.64 17.33
C GLN A 209 -2.82 0.97 16.12
N GLU A 210 -4.01 1.45 15.74
CA GLU A 210 -4.71 1.05 14.53
C GLU A 210 -5.16 2.28 13.74
N ILE A 211 -5.01 2.19 12.43
CA ILE A 211 -5.51 3.19 11.48
C ILE A 211 -6.07 2.44 10.27
N ASP A 212 -7.36 2.63 10.01
CA ASP A 212 -8.08 1.95 8.98
C ASP A 212 -8.23 2.84 7.76
N LEU A 213 -7.88 2.28 6.60
CA LEU A 213 -8.01 2.98 5.34
C LEU A 213 -9.40 2.76 4.76
N ARG A 214 -10.00 3.82 4.23
CA ARG A 214 -11.26 3.68 3.51
C ARG A 214 -11.09 2.78 2.29
N TYR A 215 -12.07 1.96 1.97
CA TYR A 215 -12.03 1.01 0.85
C TYR A 215 -11.62 1.65 -0.49
N ALA A 216 -10.90 0.89 -1.28
CA ALA A 216 -10.51 1.24 -2.65
C ALA A 216 -10.47 -0.03 -3.53
N ASP A 217 -10.26 0.15 -4.84
CA ASP A 217 -9.94 -0.97 -5.71
C ASP A 217 -8.64 -1.67 -5.25
N PRO A 218 -8.47 -2.97 -5.56
CA PRO A 218 -7.38 -3.75 -4.95
C PRO A 218 -5.98 -3.23 -5.25
N LEU A 219 -5.72 -2.70 -6.46
CA LEU A 219 -4.38 -2.23 -6.81
C LEU A 219 -4.06 -0.90 -6.12
N THR A 220 -4.99 0.05 -6.16
CA THR A 220 -4.89 1.31 -5.41
C THR A 220 -4.70 1.03 -3.92
N MET A 221 -5.44 0.07 -3.35
CA MET A 221 -5.29 -0.27 -1.94
C MET A 221 -3.92 -0.89 -1.64
N ALA A 222 -3.40 -1.78 -2.47
CA ALA A 222 -2.06 -2.33 -2.29
C ALA A 222 -0.98 -1.23 -2.29
N ASP A 223 -1.05 -0.29 -3.23
CA ASP A 223 -0.16 0.88 -3.29
C ASP A 223 -0.34 1.80 -2.07
N ASN A 224 -1.58 2.00 -1.61
CA ASN A 224 -1.88 2.78 -0.41
C ASN A 224 -1.28 2.14 0.85
N VAL A 225 -1.39 0.82 1.03
CA VAL A 225 -0.80 0.10 2.17
C VAL A 225 0.73 0.25 2.17
N MET A 226 1.38 0.15 1.02
CA MET A 226 2.83 0.36 0.92
C MET A 226 3.22 1.80 1.27
N SER A 227 2.47 2.78 0.78
CA SER A 227 2.66 4.20 1.11
C SER A 227 2.41 4.47 2.59
N PHE A 228 1.32 3.94 3.15
CA PHE A 228 0.97 4.00 4.55
C PHE A 228 2.11 3.53 5.45
N ARG A 229 2.63 2.32 5.21
CA ARG A 229 3.74 1.76 6.01
C ARG A 229 4.99 2.64 5.97
N TYR A 230 5.28 3.23 4.81
CA TYR A 230 6.40 4.16 4.66
C TYR A 230 6.16 5.45 5.48
N ILE A 231 4.99 6.08 5.31
CA ILE A 231 4.63 7.35 5.95
C ILE A 231 4.55 7.21 7.47
N ILE A 232 3.91 6.16 7.99
CA ILE A 232 3.83 5.90 9.43
C ILE A 232 5.23 5.80 10.07
N LYS A 233 6.17 5.11 9.41
CA LYS A 233 7.56 5.03 9.89
C LYS A 233 8.27 6.39 9.84
N GLN A 234 8.04 7.20 8.81
CA GLN A 234 8.63 8.54 8.71
C GLN A 234 8.10 9.48 9.80
N ILE A 235 6.78 9.44 10.06
CA ILE A 235 6.17 10.25 11.13
C ILE A 235 6.65 9.76 12.50
N ALA A 236 6.78 8.46 12.72
CA ALA A 236 7.32 7.92 13.96
C ALA A 236 8.75 8.44 14.21
N MET A 237 9.62 8.35 13.19
CA MET A 237 10.98 8.87 13.28
C MET A 237 11.01 10.39 13.57
N LYS A 238 10.16 11.18 12.93
CA LYS A 238 9.99 12.62 13.20
C LYS A 238 9.60 12.90 14.65
N ASN A 239 8.77 12.04 15.24
CA ASN A 239 8.31 12.15 16.63
C ASN A 239 9.29 11.51 17.64
N GLY A 240 10.47 11.05 17.19
CA GLY A 240 11.49 10.46 18.05
C GLY A 240 11.12 9.07 18.59
N VAL A 241 10.23 8.36 17.92
CA VAL A 241 9.82 6.98 18.19
C VAL A 241 9.97 6.12 16.93
N GLN A 242 9.68 4.85 17.02
CA GLN A 242 9.72 3.94 15.87
C GLN A 242 8.39 3.20 15.73
N ALA A 243 7.99 2.93 14.49
CA ALA A 243 6.81 2.13 14.18
C ALA A 243 7.23 0.75 13.65
N THR A 244 6.63 -0.30 14.19
CA THR A 244 6.84 -1.66 13.70
C THR A 244 5.52 -2.33 13.31
N PHE A 245 5.54 -2.92 12.11
CA PHE A 245 4.46 -3.74 11.57
C PHE A 245 4.77 -5.24 11.70
N MET A 246 5.75 -5.60 12.54
CA MET A 246 6.07 -7.00 12.81
C MET A 246 4.84 -7.68 13.43
N PRO A 247 4.39 -8.83 12.90
CA PRO A 247 3.18 -9.49 13.40
C PRO A 247 3.24 -9.80 14.90
N LYS A 248 4.40 -10.22 15.42
CA LYS A 248 4.59 -10.57 16.84
C LYS A 248 5.87 -9.95 17.39
N PRO A 249 5.91 -8.62 17.66
CA PRO A 249 7.13 -7.97 18.19
C PRO A 249 7.38 -8.25 19.68
N PHE A 250 6.33 -8.61 20.42
CA PHE A 250 6.39 -8.91 21.86
C PHE A 250 5.84 -10.31 22.15
N GLN A 251 6.55 -11.08 22.97
CA GLN A 251 6.15 -12.45 23.28
C GLN A 251 4.82 -12.51 24.04
N ASP A 252 4.62 -11.63 25.00
CA ASP A 252 3.51 -11.67 25.97
C ASP A 252 2.39 -10.66 25.68
N LEU A 253 2.47 -9.91 24.58
CA LEU A 253 1.44 -8.96 24.17
C LEU A 253 0.65 -9.49 22.97
N PRO A 254 -0.52 -8.94 22.66
CA PRO A 254 -1.24 -9.19 21.41
C PRO A 254 -0.38 -9.04 20.16
N VAL A 255 -0.81 -9.61 19.05
CA VAL A 255 -0.17 -9.53 17.74
C VAL A 255 -0.64 -8.27 16.99
N ASN A 256 0.08 -7.84 15.96
CA ASN A 256 -0.48 -6.93 14.95
C ASN A 256 -1.31 -7.74 13.96
N GLY A 257 -2.57 -7.38 13.81
CA GLY A 257 -3.43 -7.82 12.73
C GLY A 257 -3.26 -6.97 11.47
N MET A 258 -3.73 -7.49 10.38
CA MET A 258 -4.10 -6.75 9.18
C MET A 258 -5.35 -7.43 8.63
N HIS A 259 -6.48 -7.15 9.28
CA HIS A 259 -7.77 -7.69 8.86
C HIS A 259 -8.13 -7.05 7.52
N THR A 260 -8.53 -7.86 6.56
CA THR A 260 -8.82 -7.35 5.21
C THR A 260 -10.25 -7.69 4.84
N HIS A 261 -11.09 -6.65 4.80
CA HIS A 261 -12.45 -6.76 4.30
C HIS A 261 -12.44 -6.74 2.78
N ILE A 262 -13.19 -7.64 2.19
CA ILE A 262 -13.31 -7.79 0.75
C ILE A 262 -14.78 -7.78 0.36
N SER A 263 -15.12 -7.00 -0.64
CA SER A 263 -16.44 -7.01 -1.26
C SER A 263 -16.31 -7.20 -2.76
N LEU A 264 -17.19 -8.03 -3.34
CA LEU A 264 -17.33 -8.13 -4.79
C LEU A 264 -18.62 -7.43 -5.23
N PHE A 265 -18.54 -6.77 -6.36
CA PHE A 265 -19.67 -6.09 -6.97
C PHE A 265 -19.86 -6.56 -8.42
N GLU A 266 -21.10 -6.74 -8.80
CA GLU A 266 -21.56 -6.88 -10.19
C GLU A 266 -22.32 -5.59 -10.56
N GLY A 267 -21.68 -4.72 -11.34
CA GLY A 267 -22.15 -3.35 -11.49
C GLY A 267 -22.18 -2.62 -10.14
N ASP A 268 -23.34 -2.10 -9.73
CA ASP A 268 -23.55 -1.40 -8.46
C ASP A 268 -24.10 -2.31 -7.35
N THR A 269 -24.23 -3.62 -7.61
CA THR A 269 -24.82 -4.58 -6.68
C THR A 269 -23.72 -5.35 -5.94
N ASN A 270 -23.82 -5.40 -4.60
CA ASN A 270 -22.93 -6.24 -3.79
C ASN A 270 -23.24 -7.72 -4.06
N ALA A 271 -22.32 -8.41 -4.72
CA ALA A 271 -22.46 -9.81 -5.11
C ALA A 271 -22.42 -10.79 -3.93
N PHE A 272 -21.98 -10.33 -2.75
CA PHE A 272 -21.95 -11.18 -1.55
C PHE A 272 -23.24 -11.18 -0.75
N HIS A 273 -24.17 -10.25 -1.04
CA HIS A 273 -25.40 -10.11 -0.26
C HIS A 273 -26.57 -10.84 -0.93
N ASP A 274 -27.27 -11.67 -0.14
CA ASP A 274 -28.55 -12.29 -0.47
C ASP A 274 -29.50 -12.11 0.72
N PRO A 275 -30.54 -11.25 0.61
CA PRO A 275 -31.46 -10.99 1.72
C PRO A 275 -32.35 -12.20 2.09
N ASP A 276 -32.50 -13.18 1.20
CA ASP A 276 -33.34 -14.36 1.40
C ASP A 276 -32.57 -15.54 2.06
N ASP A 277 -31.24 -15.45 2.15
CA ASP A 277 -30.40 -16.45 2.83
C ASP A 277 -30.39 -16.22 4.34
N GLU A 278 -30.34 -17.29 5.14
CA GLU A 278 -30.33 -17.25 6.62
C GLU A 278 -29.20 -16.37 7.18
N ASN A 279 -28.03 -16.38 6.53
CA ASN A 279 -26.86 -15.60 6.93
C ASN A 279 -26.65 -14.36 6.05
N GLN A 280 -27.60 -14.05 5.17
CA GLN A 280 -27.54 -12.97 4.17
C GLN A 280 -26.35 -13.10 3.21
N LEU A 281 -25.86 -14.32 3.00
CA LEU A 281 -24.73 -14.63 2.12
C LEU A 281 -25.21 -15.28 0.83
N SER A 282 -24.84 -14.68 -0.30
CA SER A 282 -25.11 -15.26 -1.62
C SER A 282 -24.26 -16.54 -1.84
N ASP A 283 -24.61 -17.29 -2.90
CA ASP A 283 -23.79 -18.41 -3.34
C ASP A 283 -22.38 -17.97 -3.77
N THR A 284 -22.26 -16.78 -4.34
CA THR A 284 -20.96 -16.15 -4.66
C THR A 284 -20.12 -15.93 -3.39
N ALA A 285 -20.71 -15.41 -2.31
CA ALA A 285 -20.03 -15.21 -1.03
C ALA A 285 -19.57 -16.56 -0.43
N LYS A 286 -20.46 -17.55 -0.43
CA LYS A 286 -20.13 -18.90 0.08
C LYS A 286 -19.02 -19.58 -0.73
N GLY A 287 -19.04 -19.41 -2.06
CA GLY A 287 -17.98 -19.88 -2.96
C GLY A 287 -16.65 -19.19 -2.71
N PHE A 288 -16.68 -17.87 -2.51
CA PHE A 288 -15.49 -17.08 -2.19
C PHE A 288 -14.86 -17.50 -0.85
N ILE A 289 -15.68 -17.65 0.21
CA ILE A 289 -15.23 -18.15 1.52
C ILE A 289 -14.60 -19.55 1.39
N ALA A 290 -15.24 -20.45 0.65
CA ALA A 290 -14.72 -21.79 0.40
C ALA A 290 -13.38 -21.77 -0.32
N GLY A 291 -13.22 -20.86 -1.29
CA GLY A 291 -11.95 -20.62 -1.99
C GLY A 291 -10.83 -20.16 -1.06
N ILE A 292 -11.11 -19.17 -0.19
CA ILE A 292 -10.15 -18.71 0.83
C ILE A 292 -9.72 -19.86 1.74
N LEU A 293 -10.68 -20.61 2.27
CA LEU A 293 -10.39 -21.75 3.17
C LEU A 293 -9.57 -22.84 2.46
N THR A 294 -9.86 -23.13 1.20
CA THR A 294 -9.12 -24.11 0.40
C THR A 294 -7.67 -23.73 0.19
N HIS A 295 -7.40 -22.42 0.01
CA HIS A 295 -6.08 -21.88 -0.30
C HIS A 295 -5.38 -21.22 0.89
N ALA A 296 -5.97 -21.29 2.10
CA ALA A 296 -5.44 -20.61 3.30
C ALA A 296 -3.99 -20.99 3.61
N SER A 297 -3.61 -22.25 3.40
CA SER A 297 -2.24 -22.71 3.64
C SER A 297 -1.20 -22.11 2.67
N ALA A 298 -1.63 -21.59 1.52
CA ALA A 298 -0.75 -20.96 0.55
C ALA A 298 -0.43 -19.49 0.89
N VAL A 299 -1.25 -18.86 1.73
CA VAL A 299 -1.15 -17.41 2.07
C VAL A 299 -0.93 -17.16 3.55
N SER A 300 -1.12 -18.17 4.40
CA SER A 300 -0.94 -18.04 5.85
C SER A 300 0.46 -18.46 6.27
N TYR A 301 1.18 -17.56 6.92
CA TYR A 301 2.42 -17.90 7.63
C TYR A 301 2.05 -18.60 8.93
N THR A 302 2.21 -19.90 8.95
CA THR A 302 1.80 -20.73 10.10
C THR A 302 2.90 -20.93 11.14
N HIS A 303 4.06 -20.34 10.96
CA HIS A 303 5.20 -20.44 11.89
C HIS A 303 6.20 -19.32 11.75
#